data_ab8b1991416a7202ac2b3e7a6f0cf245
#
_entry.id   ab8b1991416a7202ac2b3e7a6f0cf245
#
_cell.length_a   1.000
_cell.length_b   1.000
_cell.length_c   1.000
_cell.angle_alpha   90.00
_cell.angle_beta   90.00
_cell.angle_gamma   90.00
#
_symmetry.space_group_name_H-M   'P 1'
#
loop_
_entity.id
_entity.type
_entity.pdbx_description
1 polymer ?
#
loop_
_entity_poly.entity_id
_entity_poly.type
_entity_poly.pdbx_seq_one_letter_code
_entity_poly.pdbx_strand_id
1 'polypeptide(L)'
;PRRSKFFKSELIHFFQLTRENSLDIYSIQGSYAGAMGYGQFISSSYRAYAVDYDGDGYSDLFNSVPDAVASIANYLKIHGWKREGNIVQSVSLNNVNKLYNHTDSSDKFIPLMYTEGGTHKYTIQEGDSLLGIALNNDLSLKELMLLNNIKDQNLIQAGQEIILHKEKDLYFIGDDNFIAITKYNRSHFYAKAVYDLSLEF
;
A
#
# COMPACT_ATOMS: atom_id res chain seq x y z
N PRO A 1 4.39 -10.84 -29.95
CA PRO A 1 4.65 -10.20 -28.65
C PRO A 1 4.15 -11.06 -27.51
N ARG A 2 4.89 -11.10 -26.38
CA ARG A 2 4.63 -11.97 -25.23
C ARG A 2 3.20 -11.82 -24.64
N ARG A 3 2.58 -10.63 -24.76
CA ARG A 3 1.23 -10.34 -24.26
C ARG A 3 0.11 -10.46 -25.30
N SER A 4 0.39 -10.82 -26.53
CA SER A 4 -0.61 -10.84 -27.62
C SER A 4 -1.79 -11.78 -27.31
N LYS A 5 -1.52 -12.96 -26.75
CA LYS A 5 -2.57 -13.93 -26.38
C LYS A 5 -3.49 -13.35 -25.28
N PHE A 6 -2.90 -12.69 -24.29
CA PHE A 6 -3.65 -12.05 -23.22
C PHE A 6 -4.59 -10.97 -23.76
N PHE A 7 -4.08 -10.00 -24.53
CA PHE A 7 -4.91 -8.94 -25.08
C PHE A 7 -6.00 -9.44 -26.05
N LYS A 8 -5.71 -10.50 -26.82
CA LYS A 8 -6.75 -11.14 -27.65
C LYS A 8 -7.87 -11.75 -26.80
N SER A 9 -7.52 -12.40 -25.70
CA SER A 9 -8.49 -12.95 -24.75
C SER A 9 -9.33 -11.84 -24.11
N GLU A 10 -8.69 -10.77 -23.63
CA GLU A 10 -9.40 -9.63 -23.04
C GLU A 10 -10.32 -8.93 -24.03
N LEU A 11 -9.93 -8.82 -25.31
CA LEU A 11 -10.78 -8.26 -26.35
C LEU A 11 -12.05 -9.12 -26.59
N ILE A 12 -11.93 -10.43 -26.54
CA ILE A 12 -13.09 -11.33 -26.63
C ILE A 12 -14.01 -11.11 -25.43
N HIS A 13 -13.45 -11.06 -24.23
CA HIS A 13 -14.21 -10.75 -23.02
C HIS A 13 -14.86 -9.36 -23.07
N PHE A 14 -14.20 -8.38 -23.67
CA PHE A 14 -14.75 -7.04 -23.85
C PHE A 14 -16.00 -7.05 -24.75
N PHE A 15 -15.96 -7.70 -25.90
CA PHE A 15 -17.13 -7.82 -26.77
C PHE A 15 -18.28 -8.60 -26.12
N GLN A 16 -17.95 -9.61 -25.33
CA GLN A 16 -18.98 -10.35 -24.58
C GLN A 16 -19.58 -9.47 -23.48
N LEU A 17 -18.75 -8.77 -22.70
CA LEU A 17 -19.17 -7.85 -21.65
C LEU A 17 -20.13 -6.77 -22.19
N THR A 18 -19.74 -6.10 -23.26
CA THR A 18 -20.55 -5.03 -23.85
C THR A 18 -21.91 -5.55 -24.36
N ARG A 19 -21.93 -6.75 -24.90
CA ARG A 19 -23.17 -7.41 -25.34
C ARG A 19 -24.05 -7.82 -24.15
N GLU A 20 -23.46 -8.39 -23.10
CA GLU A 20 -24.17 -8.87 -21.90
C GLU A 20 -24.81 -7.71 -21.12
N ASN A 21 -24.16 -6.54 -21.10
CA ASN A 21 -24.60 -5.37 -20.35
C ASN A 21 -25.17 -4.24 -21.26
N SER A 22 -25.41 -4.52 -22.53
CA SER A 22 -25.96 -3.54 -23.50
C SER A 22 -25.17 -2.23 -23.57
N LEU A 23 -23.83 -2.30 -23.41
CA LEU A 23 -22.95 -1.14 -23.40
C LEU A 23 -22.54 -0.75 -24.81
N ASP A 24 -22.47 0.55 -25.09
CA ASP A 24 -21.91 1.05 -26.34
C ASP A 24 -20.39 0.92 -26.31
N ILE A 25 -19.85 0.06 -27.18
CA ILE A 25 -18.41 -0.23 -27.29
C ILE A 25 -17.56 1.02 -27.57
N TYR A 26 -18.13 2.05 -28.19
CA TYR A 26 -17.42 3.27 -28.54
C TYR A 26 -17.40 4.31 -27.42
N SER A 27 -18.27 4.17 -26.43
CA SER A 27 -18.33 5.08 -25.28
C SER A 27 -17.42 4.66 -24.13
N ILE A 28 -16.99 3.40 -24.09
CA ILE A 28 -16.20 2.87 -22.99
C ILE A 28 -14.76 3.38 -23.06
N GLN A 29 -14.32 4.02 -21.97
CA GLN A 29 -12.94 4.43 -21.78
C GLN A 29 -12.24 3.47 -20.83
N GLY A 30 -10.97 3.21 -21.08
CA GLY A 30 -10.15 2.34 -20.25
C GLY A 30 -8.68 2.75 -20.25
N SER A 31 -7.93 2.17 -19.34
CA SER A 31 -6.48 2.34 -19.30
C SER A 31 -5.79 1.66 -20.47
N TYR A 32 -4.51 1.93 -20.69
CA TYR A 32 -3.70 1.24 -21.70
C TYR A 32 -3.76 -0.29 -21.58
N ALA A 33 -3.94 -0.84 -20.40
CA ALA A 33 -4.06 -2.27 -20.16
C ALA A 33 -5.50 -2.79 -20.27
N GLY A 34 -6.48 -1.94 -20.57
CA GLY A 34 -7.89 -2.27 -20.68
C GLY A 34 -8.63 -2.34 -19.35
N ALA A 35 -8.11 -1.73 -18.31
CA ALA A 35 -8.83 -1.57 -17.04
C ALA A 35 -9.85 -0.44 -17.16
N MET A 36 -11.09 -0.64 -16.68
CA MET A 36 -12.21 0.27 -16.89
C MET A 36 -13.10 0.41 -15.66
N GLY A 37 -13.88 1.48 -15.62
CA GLY A 37 -14.81 1.81 -14.54
C GLY A 37 -14.14 2.21 -13.23
N TYR A 38 -14.93 2.45 -12.20
CA TYR A 38 -14.43 2.84 -10.87
C TYR A 38 -13.48 1.80 -10.27
N GLY A 39 -13.80 0.51 -10.44
CA GLY A 39 -12.96 -0.59 -9.96
C GLY A 39 -11.74 -0.88 -10.80
N GLN A 40 -11.53 -0.22 -11.94
CA GLN A 40 -10.42 -0.50 -12.86
C GLN A 40 -10.27 -2.00 -13.19
N PHE A 41 -11.40 -2.68 -13.41
CA PHE A 41 -11.40 -4.08 -13.81
C PHE A 41 -11.08 -4.24 -15.30
N ILE A 42 -10.25 -5.22 -15.64
CA ILE A 42 -10.13 -5.70 -17.02
C ILE A 42 -11.38 -6.50 -17.39
N SER A 43 -11.63 -6.68 -18.68
CA SER A 43 -12.90 -7.26 -19.19
C SER A 43 -13.23 -8.63 -18.60
N SER A 44 -12.24 -9.51 -18.47
CA SER A 44 -12.42 -10.83 -17.87
C SER A 44 -12.78 -10.73 -16.37
N SER A 45 -12.14 -9.80 -15.64
CA SER A 45 -12.44 -9.59 -14.22
C SER A 45 -13.82 -8.98 -14.02
N TYR A 46 -14.21 -8.03 -14.87
CA TYR A 46 -15.56 -7.46 -14.84
C TYR A 46 -16.62 -8.56 -14.95
N ARG A 47 -16.53 -9.40 -15.98
CA ARG A 47 -17.47 -10.49 -16.19
C ARG A 47 -17.47 -11.56 -15.10
N ALA A 48 -16.34 -11.76 -14.43
CA ALA A 48 -16.20 -12.78 -13.40
C ALA A 48 -16.62 -12.31 -12.00
N TYR A 49 -16.47 -11.03 -11.70
CA TYR A 49 -16.54 -10.54 -10.31
C TYR A 49 -17.51 -9.38 -10.09
N ALA A 50 -18.01 -8.75 -11.15
CA ALA A 50 -18.98 -7.67 -10.99
C ALA A 50 -20.27 -8.16 -10.36
N VAL A 51 -20.87 -7.29 -9.52
CA VAL A 51 -22.07 -7.55 -8.74
C VAL A 51 -23.05 -6.40 -8.98
N ASP A 52 -24.29 -6.74 -9.27
CA ASP A 52 -25.43 -5.85 -9.20
C ASP A 52 -25.84 -5.76 -7.73
N TYR A 53 -25.45 -4.69 -7.06
CA TYR A 53 -25.69 -4.52 -5.63
C TYR A 53 -26.98 -3.76 -5.34
N ASP A 54 -27.37 -2.84 -6.20
CA ASP A 54 -28.61 -2.06 -6.04
C ASP A 54 -29.85 -2.75 -6.62
N GLY A 55 -29.65 -3.86 -7.36
CA GLY A 55 -30.72 -4.73 -7.84
C GLY A 55 -31.47 -4.19 -9.06
N ASP A 56 -30.83 -3.31 -9.84
CA ASP A 56 -31.43 -2.72 -11.03
C ASP A 56 -31.36 -3.65 -12.29
N GLY A 57 -30.69 -4.79 -12.16
CA GLY A 57 -30.49 -5.80 -13.20
C GLY A 57 -29.18 -5.64 -13.97
N TYR A 58 -28.33 -4.71 -13.62
CA TYR A 58 -27.05 -4.45 -14.26
C TYR A 58 -25.93 -4.31 -13.22
N SER A 59 -24.76 -4.82 -13.50
CA SER A 59 -23.57 -4.59 -12.66
C SER A 59 -22.80 -3.40 -13.24
N ASP A 60 -23.24 -2.16 -12.94
CA ASP A 60 -22.68 -0.94 -13.57
C ASP A 60 -21.45 -0.43 -12.81
N LEU A 61 -20.25 -0.84 -13.25
CA LEU A 61 -18.99 -0.35 -12.67
C LEU A 61 -18.57 1.02 -13.20
N PHE A 62 -19.33 1.64 -14.11
CA PHE A 62 -19.03 2.95 -14.68
C PHE A 62 -19.74 4.08 -13.95
N ASN A 63 -20.99 3.86 -13.52
CA ASN A 63 -21.84 4.91 -12.98
C ASN A 63 -22.41 4.56 -11.59
N SER A 64 -22.50 3.28 -11.21
CA SER A 64 -22.94 2.84 -9.88
C SER A 64 -21.77 2.65 -8.93
N VAL A 65 -21.60 3.56 -7.96
CA VAL A 65 -20.62 3.41 -6.88
C VAL A 65 -20.93 2.19 -5.99
N PRO A 66 -22.21 1.91 -5.62
CA PRO A 66 -22.55 0.70 -4.87
C PRO A 66 -22.09 -0.59 -5.56
N ASP A 67 -22.33 -0.72 -6.86
CA ASP A 67 -21.90 -1.90 -7.63
C ASP A 67 -20.38 -2.00 -7.69
N ALA A 68 -19.72 -0.88 -7.93
CA ALA A 68 -18.25 -0.85 -7.98
C ALA A 68 -17.63 -1.31 -6.66
N VAL A 69 -18.11 -0.78 -5.53
CA VAL A 69 -17.63 -1.16 -4.19
C VAL A 69 -17.92 -2.62 -3.89
N ALA A 70 -19.16 -3.07 -4.16
CA ALA A 70 -19.54 -4.47 -3.95
C ALA A 70 -18.74 -5.43 -4.84
N SER A 71 -18.44 -5.03 -6.06
CA SER A 71 -17.65 -5.83 -6.99
C SER A 71 -16.19 -5.96 -6.55
N ILE A 72 -15.59 -4.87 -6.04
CA ILE A 72 -14.25 -4.91 -5.43
C ILE A 72 -14.26 -5.84 -4.21
N ALA A 73 -15.25 -5.71 -3.34
CA ALA A 73 -15.40 -6.56 -2.16
C ALA A 73 -15.58 -8.04 -2.55
N ASN A 74 -16.38 -8.33 -3.58
CA ASN A 74 -16.55 -9.67 -4.12
C ASN A 74 -15.24 -10.24 -4.67
N TYR A 75 -14.48 -9.43 -5.41
CA TYR A 75 -13.16 -9.81 -5.90
C TYR A 75 -12.23 -10.21 -4.74
N LEU A 76 -12.11 -9.36 -3.74
CA LEU A 76 -11.25 -9.62 -2.58
C LEU A 76 -11.70 -10.87 -1.82
N LYS A 77 -13.01 -11.04 -1.60
CA LYS A 77 -13.59 -12.24 -0.97
C LYS A 77 -13.22 -13.53 -1.71
N ILE A 78 -13.37 -13.55 -3.04
CA ILE A 78 -13.04 -14.71 -3.87
C ILE A 78 -11.53 -14.99 -3.84
N HIS A 79 -10.70 -13.96 -3.69
CA HIS A 79 -9.25 -14.08 -3.63
C HIS A 79 -8.69 -14.25 -2.20
N GLY A 80 -9.54 -14.63 -1.25
CA GLY A 80 -9.10 -15.07 0.07
C GLY A 80 -9.18 -14.03 1.18
N TRP A 81 -9.87 -12.90 0.94
CA TRP A 81 -10.12 -11.94 2.01
C TRP A 81 -10.87 -12.58 3.17
N LYS A 82 -10.35 -12.41 4.36
CA LYS A 82 -10.95 -12.87 5.62
C LYS A 82 -11.51 -11.67 6.37
N ARG A 83 -12.81 -11.73 6.70
CA ARG A 83 -13.41 -10.75 7.59
C ARG A 83 -12.68 -10.75 8.92
N GLU A 84 -12.37 -9.56 9.45
CA GLU A 84 -11.63 -9.40 10.71
C GLU A 84 -10.19 -9.96 10.69
N GLY A 85 -9.69 -10.39 9.53
CA GLY A 85 -8.30 -10.79 9.35
C GLY A 85 -7.38 -9.58 9.29
N ASN A 86 -6.16 -9.75 9.77
CA ASN A 86 -5.14 -8.72 9.67
C ASN A 86 -4.74 -8.50 8.21
N ILE A 87 -4.38 -7.26 7.89
CA ILE A 87 -3.82 -6.88 6.59
C ILE A 87 -2.30 -6.84 6.71
N VAL A 88 -1.80 -6.12 7.73
CA VAL A 88 -0.37 -5.90 7.96
C VAL A 88 -0.09 -5.97 9.45
N GLN A 89 1.05 -6.51 9.81
CA GLN A 89 1.55 -6.53 11.19
C GLN A 89 2.92 -5.86 11.23
N SER A 90 3.11 -4.91 12.16
CA SER A 90 4.42 -4.33 12.42
C SER A 90 5.28 -5.32 13.21
N VAL A 91 6.56 -5.40 12.86
CA VAL A 91 7.51 -6.31 13.52
C VAL A 91 8.80 -5.58 13.84
N SER A 92 9.42 -5.94 14.98
CA SER A 92 10.74 -5.43 15.32
C SER A 92 11.83 -6.15 14.52
N LEU A 93 12.96 -5.49 14.29
CA LEU A 93 14.12 -6.05 13.56
C LEU A 93 14.56 -7.42 14.12
N ASN A 94 14.55 -7.59 15.45
CA ASN A 94 14.91 -8.85 16.09
C ASN A 94 13.96 -10.00 15.74
N ASN A 95 12.69 -9.69 15.50
CA ASN A 95 11.69 -10.68 15.12
C ASN A 95 11.75 -11.00 13.62
N VAL A 96 12.09 -10.02 12.78
CA VAL A 96 12.28 -10.24 11.34
C VAL A 96 13.37 -11.28 11.09
N ASN A 97 14.53 -11.15 11.76
CA ASN A 97 15.62 -12.12 11.63
C ASN A 97 15.23 -13.54 12.08
N LYS A 98 14.37 -13.67 13.09
CA LYS A 98 13.81 -14.97 13.51
C LYS A 98 12.85 -15.54 12.46
N LEU A 99 12.02 -14.71 11.83
CA LEU A 99 11.10 -15.13 10.79
C LEU A 99 11.81 -15.62 9.54
N TYR A 100 12.84 -14.92 9.08
CA TYR A 100 13.67 -15.39 7.95
C TYR A 100 14.35 -16.75 8.20
N ASN A 101 14.65 -17.07 9.45
CA ASN A 101 15.25 -18.36 9.81
C ASN A 101 14.21 -19.48 10.00
N HIS A 102 12.91 -19.16 10.03
CA HIS A 102 11.83 -20.13 10.24
C HIS A 102 10.87 -20.27 9.06
N THR A 103 11.03 -19.50 8.00
CA THR A 103 10.21 -19.65 6.80
C THR A 103 10.63 -20.92 6.05
N ASP A 104 10.04 -22.01 6.46
CA ASP A 104 9.73 -23.09 5.55
C ASP A 104 8.81 -22.51 4.46
N SER A 105 9.09 -22.81 3.22
CA SER A 105 8.59 -22.24 1.96
C SER A 105 7.08 -22.15 1.76
N SER A 106 6.31 -21.80 2.78
CA SER A 106 4.88 -21.52 2.63
C SER A 106 4.70 -20.03 2.36
N ASP A 107 4.17 -19.70 1.20
CA ASP A 107 3.88 -18.38 0.60
C ASP A 107 3.03 -17.40 1.45
N LYS A 108 3.02 -17.53 2.77
CA LYS A 108 2.07 -16.85 3.66
C LYS A 108 2.50 -15.50 4.20
N PHE A 109 3.78 -15.15 4.07
CA PHE A 109 4.29 -13.90 4.62
C PHE A 109 5.06 -13.11 3.57
N ILE A 110 4.61 -11.91 3.29
CA ILE A 110 5.34 -10.95 2.45
C ILE A 110 6.06 -9.99 3.39
N PRO A 111 7.39 -10.07 3.51
CA PRO A 111 8.14 -9.08 4.26
C PRO A 111 8.10 -7.76 3.49
N LEU A 112 7.69 -6.71 4.16
CA LEU A 112 7.64 -5.36 3.63
C LEU A 112 8.57 -4.50 4.46
N MET A 113 9.50 -3.84 3.80
CA MET A 113 10.35 -2.82 4.42
C MET A 113 9.90 -1.47 3.89
N TYR A 114 9.56 -0.58 4.80
CA TYR A 114 9.24 0.81 4.50
C TYR A 114 10.12 1.70 5.35
N THR A 115 10.59 2.77 4.76
CA THR A 115 11.23 3.87 5.47
C THR A 115 10.15 4.91 5.75
N GLU A 116 9.77 5.09 7.02
CA GLU A 116 8.88 6.17 7.43
C GLU A 116 9.72 7.35 7.91
N GLY A 117 9.47 8.49 7.28
CA GLY A 117 10.06 9.78 7.65
C GLY A 117 11.43 10.04 7.02
N GLY A 118 11.59 11.22 6.43
CA GLY A 118 12.88 11.74 6.02
C GLY A 118 13.75 12.09 7.23
N THR A 119 15.03 12.26 7.01
CA THR A 119 15.96 12.78 8.02
C THR A 119 15.49 14.15 8.49
N HIS A 120 14.92 14.22 9.69
CA HIS A 120 14.55 15.49 10.31
C HIS A 120 15.82 16.20 10.75
N LYS A 121 16.11 17.34 10.15
CA LYS A 121 17.25 18.19 10.46
C LYS A 121 16.81 19.41 11.25
N TYR A 122 17.66 19.87 12.12
CA TYR A 122 17.51 21.10 12.86
C TYR A 122 18.77 21.96 12.72
N THR A 123 18.58 23.24 12.45
CA THR A 123 19.69 24.20 12.43
C THR A 123 19.80 24.85 13.79
N ILE A 124 20.92 24.64 14.46
CA ILE A 124 21.20 25.20 15.80
C ILE A 124 21.13 26.71 15.77
N GLN A 125 20.36 27.29 16.69
CA GLN A 125 20.21 28.74 16.86
C GLN A 125 21.15 29.26 17.91
N GLU A 126 21.37 30.55 17.91
CA GLU A 126 22.17 31.22 18.99
C GLU A 126 21.46 31.06 20.32
N GLY A 127 22.17 30.59 21.33
CA GLY A 127 21.62 30.30 22.66
C GLY A 127 21.10 28.88 22.87
N ASP A 128 21.08 28.05 21.83
CA ASP A 128 20.69 26.66 21.95
C ASP A 128 21.71 25.83 22.75
N SER A 129 21.20 24.86 23.49
CA SER A 129 21.99 23.78 24.08
C SER A 129 21.56 22.43 23.51
N LEU A 130 22.50 21.50 23.32
CA LEU A 130 22.20 20.19 22.82
C LEU A 130 21.18 19.44 23.71
N LEU A 131 21.24 19.65 25.02
CA LEU A 131 20.27 19.09 25.94
C LEU A 131 18.86 19.68 25.72
N GLY A 132 18.77 21.00 25.53
CA GLY A 132 17.49 21.68 25.26
C GLY A 132 16.87 21.21 23.97
N ILE A 133 17.67 21.09 22.90
CA ILE A 133 17.21 20.55 21.60
C ILE A 133 16.72 19.11 21.76
N ALA A 134 17.45 18.26 22.51
CA ALA A 134 17.06 16.88 22.73
C ALA A 134 15.71 16.79 23.45
N LEU A 135 15.53 17.50 24.55
CA LEU A 135 14.29 17.52 25.35
C LEU A 135 13.08 18.03 24.55
N ASN A 136 13.27 19.07 23.75
CA ASN A 136 12.20 19.62 22.91
C ASN A 136 11.77 18.70 21.76
N ASN A 137 12.54 17.66 21.50
CA ASN A 137 12.28 16.70 20.41
C ASN A 137 12.13 15.24 20.91
N ASP A 138 11.79 15.07 22.20
CA ASP A 138 11.59 13.76 22.83
C ASP A 138 12.78 12.79 22.67
N LEU A 139 14.00 13.34 22.65
CA LEU A 139 15.24 12.58 22.55
C LEU A 139 16.03 12.67 23.86
N SER A 140 16.75 11.62 24.19
CA SER A 140 17.81 11.76 25.20
C SER A 140 19.03 12.47 24.58
N LEU A 141 19.76 13.21 25.39
CA LEU A 141 21.01 13.85 24.98
C LEU A 141 21.98 12.84 24.37
N LYS A 142 22.06 11.63 24.94
CA LYS A 142 22.92 10.56 24.46
C LYS A 142 22.53 10.09 23.05
N GLU A 143 21.24 9.95 22.79
CA GLU A 143 20.73 9.57 21.45
C GLU A 143 21.06 10.64 20.42
N LEU A 144 20.80 11.93 20.75
CA LEU A 144 21.10 13.04 19.85
C LEU A 144 22.59 13.14 19.53
N MET A 145 23.45 12.95 20.54
CA MET A 145 24.91 12.93 20.36
C MET A 145 25.37 11.78 19.47
N LEU A 146 24.85 10.57 19.71
CA LEU A 146 25.17 9.39 18.89
C LEU A 146 24.71 9.56 17.44
N LEU A 147 23.51 10.11 17.27
CA LEU A 147 22.92 10.32 15.95
C LEU A 147 23.77 11.24 15.07
N ASN A 148 24.44 12.21 15.70
CA ASN A 148 25.23 13.25 15.03
C ASN A 148 26.75 13.07 15.17
N ASN A 149 27.22 11.98 15.75
CA ASN A 149 28.63 11.74 16.07
C ASN A 149 29.27 12.88 16.91
N ILE A 150 28.47 13.54 17.77
CA ILE A 150 28.95 14.59 18.65
C ILE A 150 29.58 13.96 19.89
N LYS A 151 30.84 14.27 20.15
CA LYS A 151 31.58 13.72 21.29
C LYS A 151 31.49 14.59 22.55
N ASP A 152 31.33 15.89 22.37
CA ASP A 152 31.17 16.87 23.46
C ASP A 152 29.94 17.74 23.19
N GLN A 153 29.00 17.71 24.12
CA GLN A 153 27.75 18.46 24.04
C GLN A 153 27.91 19.99 23.99
N ASN A 154 29.07 20.48 24.43
CA ASN A 154 29.38 21.90 24.49
C ASN A 154 30.03 22.44 23.19
N LEU A 155 30.39 21.54 22.27
CA LEU A 155 31.03 21.89 21.00
C LEU A 155 30.04 21.96 19.83
N ILE A 156 28.93 22.68 20.05
CA ILE A 156 27.95 22.98 19.02
C ILE A 156 28.02 24.45 18.60
N GLN A 157 27.69 24.78 17.36
CA GLN A 157 27.74 26.12 16.83
C GLN A 157 26.40 26.54 16.22
N ALA A 158 26.02 27.79 16.38
CA ALA A 158 24.87 28.36 15.68
C ALA A 158 25.09 28.24 14.16
N GLY A 159 24.04 27.85 13.45
CA GLY A 159 24.09 27.56 12.02
C GLY A 159 24.49 26.12 11.66
N GLN A 160 24.97 25.32 12.63
CA GLN A 160 25.24 23.90 12.41
C GLN A 160 23.94 23.12 12.21
N GLU A 161 23.86 22.29 11.17
CA GLU A 161 22.76 21.32 11.01
C GLU A 161 23.04 20.05 11.82
N ILE A 162 22.04 19.63 12.57
CA ILE A 162 22.03 18.33 13.27
C ILE A 162 20.78 17.53 12.87
N ILE A 163 20.92 16.22 12.96
CA ILE A 163 19.85 15.27 12.69
C ILE A 163 19.10 15.01 13.99
N LEU A 164 17.79 15.25 14.03
CA LEU A 164 16.92 14.95 15.16
C LEU A 164 16.41 13.52 15.13
N HIS A 165 16.00 13.07 13.95
CA HIS A 165 15.57 11.70 13.72
C HIS A 165 16.23 11.16 12.45
N LYS A 166 16.70 9.91 12.49
CA LYS A 166 16.99 9.14 11.30
C LYS A 166 15.73 8.42 10.86
N GLU A 167 15.63 8.22 9.56
CA GLU A 167 14.67 7.28 9.00
C GLU A 167 14.69 5.98 9.82
N LYS A 168 13.54 5.60 10.31
CA LYS A 168 13.39 4.36 11.05
C LYS A 168 12.88 3.33 10.05
N ASP A 169 13.69 2.32 9.79
CA ASP A 169 13.23 1.19 9.02
C ASP A 169 12.09 0.50 9.76
N LEU A 170 10.90 0.61 9.20
CA LEU A 170 9.73 -0.09 9.68
C LEU A 170 9.58 -1.39 8.90
N TYR A 171 9.51 -2.48 9.62
CA TYR A 171 9.31 -3.80 9.06
C TYR A 171 7.87 -4.22 9.27
N PHE A 172 7.22 -4.64 8.20
CA PHE A 172 5.87 -5.16 8.24
C PHE A 172 5.82 -6.54 7.61
N ILE A 173 4.88 -7.33 8.05
CA ILE A 173 4.53 -8.60 7.42
C ILE A 173 3.12 -8.47 6.87
N GLY A 174 2.95 -8.67 5.57
CA GLY A 174 1.64 -8.78 4.94
C GLY A 174 1.01 -10.13 5.27
N ASP A 175 -0.22 -10.09 5.79
CA ASP A 175 -1.03 -11.25 6.12
C ASP A 175 -1.94 -11.68 4.94
N ASP A 176 -2.80 -12.64 5.13
CA ASP A 176 -3.72 -13.18 4.09
C ASP A 176 -4.51 -12.08 3.37
N ASN A 177 -4.99 -11.07 4.09
CA ASN A 177 -5.73 -9.95 3.50
C ASN A 177 -4.83 -9.03 2.66
N PHE A 178 -3.58 -8.85 3.04
CA PHE A 178 -2.61 -8.16 2.20
C PHE A 178 -2.38 -8.91 0.88
N ILE A 179 -2.26 -10.24 0.97
CA ILE A 179 -2.14 -11.10 -0.22
C ILE A 179 -3.37 -10.97 -1.12
N ALA A 180 -4.59 -10.91 -0.56
CA ALA A 180 -5.81 -10.69 -1.32
C ALA A 180 -5.78 -9.37 -2.09
N ILE A 181 -5.31 -8.27 -1.47
CA ILE A 181 -5.13 -6.98 -2.15
C ILE A 181 -4.11 -7.09 -3.28
N THR A 182 -3.00 -7.84 -3.10
CA THR A 182 -2.00 -8.02 -4.17
C THR A 182 -2.48 -8.86 -5.35
N LYS A 183 -3.58 -9.61 -5.21
CA LYS A 183 -4.24 -10.24 -6.36
C LYS A 183 -4.95 -9.22 -7.25
N TYR A 184 -5.50 -8.15 -6.63
CA TYR A 184 -6.11 -7.04 -7.36
C TYR A 184 -5.06 -6.21 -8.09
N ASN A 185 -4.01 -5.81 -7.39
CA ASN A 185 -2.86 -5.13 -7.97
C ASN A 185 -1.57 -5.71 -7.38
N ARG A 186 -0.71 -6.27 -8.23
CA ARG A 186 0.52 -6.97 -7.83
C ARG A 186 1.57 -6.09 -7.14
N SER A 187 1.34 -4.80 -7.02
CA SER A 187 2.23 -3.88 -6.33
C SER A 187 2.03 -3.96 -4.82
N HIS A 188 3.06 -4.31 -4.09
CA HIS A 188 3.06 -4.24 -2.63
C HIS A 188 2.89 -2.80 -2.12
N PHE A 189 3.43 -1.81 -2.82
CA PHE A 189 3.22 -0.39 -2.51
C PHE A 189 1.75 0.01 -2.64
N TYR A 190 1.05 -0.50 -3.67
CA TYR A 190 -0.39 -0.29 -3.79
C TYR A 190 -1.14 -0.89 -2.61
N ALA A 191 -0.86 -2.15 -2.26
CA ALA A 191 -1.52 -2.82 -1.15
C ALA A 191 -1.26 -2.11 0.19
N LYS A 192 -0.03 -1.61 0.42
CA LYS A 192 0.29 -0.81 1.61
C LYS A 192 -0.45 0.53 1.61
N ALA A 193 -0.50 1.23 0.47
CA ALA A 193 -1.23 2.49 0.36
C ALA A 193 -2.75 2.32 0.62
N VAL A 194 -3.34 1.21 0.14
CA VAL A 194 -4.75 0.87 0.45
C VAL A 194 -4.94 0.63 1.94
N TYR A 195 -4.00 -0.07 2.57
CA TYR A 195 -4.04 -0.28 4.03
C TYR A 195 -3.91 1.04 4.79
N ASP A 196 -2.91 1.88 4.46
CA ASP A 196 -2.70 3.16 5.12
C ASP A 196 -3.93 4.07 5.00
N LEU A 197 -4.50 4.15 3.79
CA LEU A 197 -5.73 4.91 3.57
C LEU A 197 -6.90 4.38 4.41
N SER A 198 -7.00 3.06 4.62
CA SER A 198 -8.06 2.47 5.44
C SER A 198 -7.97 2.81 6.93
N LEU A 199 -6.84 3.33 7.40
CA LEU A 199 -6.66 3.76 8.79
C LEU A 199 -7.15 5.20 9.03
N GLU A 200 -7.44 5.96 7.96
CA GLU A 200 -7.91 7.34 8.03
C GLU A 200 -9.43 7.45 8.18
N PHE A 201 -10.13 6.32 8.07
CA PHE A 201 -11.60 6.19 8.15
C PHE A 201 -12.04 5.32 9.33
#